data_c1ea5c4b6c569bdff89ec17676782b77
#
_entry.id   c1ea5c4b6c569bdff89ec17676782b77
#
_cell.length_a   1.000
_cell.length_b   1.000
_cell.length_c   1.000
_cell.angle_alpha   90.00
_cell.angle_beta   90.00
_cell.angle_gamma   90.00
#
_symmetry.space_group_name_H-M   'P 1'
#
loop_
_entity.id
_entity.type
_entity.pdbx_description
1 polymer ?
#
loop_
_entity_poly.entity_id
_entity_poly.type
_entity_poly.pdbx_seq_one_letter_code
_entity_poly.pdbx_strand_id
1 'polypeptide(L)'
;FPYTFRYGRTGGLYELTRQNINSKNVVTRLYVYGGSSNLGDKYRYTRLCLPGKAKNASYIEDAAAIAAYGLKENTKIFDDIRPERYGEVTAAGSAYYAFKDATMNFDLNEKDSAGNTKWLIDGATAKVKFTTGNLAGYEFDIHKYDHATKEIQVVPFTDENGMKFPSETSAAFQFGVGDKYFFTDINLPDTYKTDAENKLLAEGNKAITEYSQPQVQYGLSIDENFIRQFAGELTVVNLFAVGDYIPVEDEDIGVNKSVRITAFTRDLLREYKYNITLGDSV
;
A
#
# COMPACT_ATOMS: atom_id res chain seq x y z
N PHE A 1 9.78 23.53 11.22
CA PHE A 1 9.97 24.92 11.67
C PHE A 1 10.48 24.91 13.12
N PRO A 2 11.49 25.70 13.50
CA PRO A 2 12.14 25.54 14.81
C PRO A 2 11.39 26.19 15.97
N TYR A 3 10.29 26.87 15.71
CA TYR A 3 9.55 27.62 16.74
C TYR A 3 8.16 27.03 16.93
N THR A 4 7.73 26.92 18.19
CA THR A 4 6.36 26.51 18.54
C THR A 4 5.46 27.73 18.57
N PHE A 5 4.37 27.70 17.83
CA PHE A 5 3.36 28.74 17.87
C PHE A 5 2.33 28.43 18.95
N ARG A 6 2.10 29.43 19.83
CA ARG A 6 1.12 29.36 20.92
C ARG A 6 0.10 30.46 20.76
N TYR A 7 -1.13 30.19 21.10
CA TYR A 7 -2.15 31.22 21.22
C TYR A 7 -1.85 32.13 22.41
N GLY A 8 -2.01 33.45 22.19
CA GLY A 8 -1.82 34.44 23.25
C GLY A 8 -0.71 35.48 22.97
N ARG A 9 -0.59 36.45 23.87
CA ARG A 9 0.15 37.72 23.70
C ARG A 9 1.64 37.58 23.35
N THR A 10 2.27 36.46 23.65
CA THR A 10 3.70 36.23 23.40
C THR A 10 3.96 34.94 22.61
N GLY A 11 2.90 34.27 22.19
CA GLY A 11 3.01 32.95 21.57
C GLY A 11 3.02 32.97 20.04
N GLY A 12 2.86 34.14 19.43
CA GLY A 12 2.96 34.31 17.98
C GLY A 12 1.69 34.05 17.19
N LEU A 13 0.58 33.64 17.82
CA LEU A 13 -0.71 33.48 17.17
C LEU A 13 -1.72 34.52 17.64
N TYR A 14 -2.29 35.27 16.70
CA TYR A 14 -3.44 36.13 16.96
C TYR A 14 -4.74 35.35 17.00
N GLU A 15 -4.87 34.41 16.12
CA GLU A 15 -6.07 33.61 15.97
C GLU A 15 -5.72 32.19 15.56
N LEU A 16 -6.29 31.23 16.24
CA LEU A 16 -6.29 29.82 15.86
C LEU A 16 -7.75 29.37 15.74
N THR A 17 -8.18 29.11 14.51
CA THR A 17 -9.51 28.59 14.25
C THR A 17 -9.42 27.12 13.92
N ARG A 18 -10.19 26.28 14.62
CA ARG A 18 -10.38 24.87 14.29
C ARG A 18 -11.64 24.70 13.45
N GLN A 19 -11.46 24.20 12.24
CA GLN A 19 -12.58 23.81 11.40
C GLN A 19 -12.58 22.30 11.22
N ASN A 20 -13.64 21.63 11.64
CA ASN A 20 -13.86 20.23 11.29
C ASN A 20 -14.28 20.19 9.82
N ILE A 21 -13.37 19.83 8.92
CA ILE A 21 -13.64 19.85 7.49
C ILE A 21 -14.68 18.80 7.15
N ASN A 22 -14.67 17.65 7.83
CA ASN A 22 -15.54 16.57 7.45
C ASN A 22 -15.83 15.54 8.55
N SER A 23 -16.69 15.88 9.48
CA SER A 23 -17.25 14.85 10.39
C SER A 23 -18.15 13.84 9.63
N LYS A 24 -18.54 14.12 8.38
CA LYS A 24 -19.33 13.21 7.53
C LYS A 24 -18.48 12.05 7.00
N ASN A 25 -17.18 12.22 6.89
CA ASN A 25 -16.26 11.21 6.34
C ASN A 25 -15.61 10.32 7.40
N VAL A 26 -15.97 10.48 8.68
CA VAL A 26 -15.51 9.55 9.72
C VAL A 26 -16.09 8.16 9.42
N VAL A 27 -15.21 7.16 9.39
CA VAL A 27 -15.56 5.75 9.23
C VAL A 27 -15.29 5.04 10.54
N THR A 28 -16.30 4.40 11.10
CA THR A 28 -16.19 3.70 12.39
C THR A 28 -16.19 2.19 12.26
N ARG A 29 -16.64 1.67 11.09
CA ARG A 29 -16.47 0.27 10.66
C ARG A 29 -15.98 0.25 9.22
N LEU A 30 -14.83 -0.37 9.01
CA LEU A 30 -14.20 -0.48 7.69
C LEU A 30 -14.21 -1.93 7.23
N TYR A 31 -14.95 -2.23 6.16
CA TYR A 31 -14.83 -3.50 5.46
C TYR A 31 -13.53 -3.51 4.66
N VAL A 32 -12.72 -4.55 4.86
CA VAL A 32 -11.37 -4.64 4.31
C VAL A 32 -11.25 -5.89 3.45
N TYR A 33 -10.85 -5.70 2.20
CA TYR A 33 -10.60 -6.77 1.25
C TYR A 33 -9.27 -6.57 0.54
N GLY A 34 -8.61 -7.66 0.21
CA GLY A 34 -7.43 -7.65 -0.64
C GLY A 34 -7.73 -7.96 -2.10
N GLY A 35 -6.70 -8.28 -2.86
CA GLY A 35 -6.79 -8.70 -4.26
C GLY A 35 -7.49 -10.06 -4.42
N SER A 36 -7.79 -10.42 -5.67
CA SER A 36 -8.48 -11.65 -6.03
C SER A 36 -7.54 -12.74 -6.58
N SER A 37 -6.29 -12.40 -6.88
CA SER A 37 -5.35 -13.35 -7.49
C SER A 37 -4.85 -14.40 -6.51
N ASN A 38 -4.52 -15.59 -7.01
CA ASN A 38 -3.94 -16.70 -6.26
C ASN A 38 -4.80 -17.25 -5.11
N LEU A 39 -6.10 -17.02 -5.20
CA LEU A 39 -7.12 -17.59 -4.33
C LEU A 39 -7.78 -18.74 -5.08
N GLY A 40 -7.81 -19.95 -4.52
CA GLY A 40 -8.52 -21.07 -5.14
C GLY A 40 -10.04 -20.92 -4.99
N ASP A 41 -10.81 -21.68 -5.78
CA ASP A 41 -12.28 -21.66 -5.79
C ASP A 41 -12.91 -22.00 -4.44
N LYS A 42 -12.16 -22.72 -3.60
CA LYS A 42 -12.57 -23.07 -2.23
C LYS A 42 -12.28 -21.95 -1.20
N TYR A 43 -11.68 -20.85 -1.60
CA TYR A 43 -11.52 -19.71 -0.69
C TYR A 43 -12.89 -19.09 -0.40
N ARG A 44 -13.07 -18.58 0.79
CA ARG A 44 -14.38 -18.13 1.34
C ARG A 44 -15.00 -16.92 0.65
N TYR A 45 -14.29 -16.28 -0.27
CA TYR A 45 -14.76 -15.18 -1.10
C TYR A 45 -13.88 -15.01 -2.34
N THR A 46 -14.34 -14.25 -3.32
CA THR A 46 -13.58 -13.95 -4.56
C THR A 46 -12.42 -12.96 -4.34
N ARG A 47 -12.34 -12.35 -3.17
CA ARG A 47 -11.25 -11.47 -2.72
C ARG A 47 -10.70 -11.95 -1.40
N LEU A 48 -9.42 -11.61 -1.14
CA LEU A 48 -8.80 -11.89 0.14
C LEU A 48 -9.58 -11.17 1.26
N CYS A 49 -9.90 -11.90 2.32
CA CYS A 49 -10.57 -11.40 3.52
C CYS A 49 -9.61 -11.34 4.70
N LEU A 50 -10.01 -10.66 5.76
CA LEU A 50 -9.30 -10.68 7.04
C LEU A 50 -9.18 -12.10 7.60
N PRO A 51 -8.15 -12.41 8.42
CA PRO A 51 -7.91 -13.74 8.96
C PRO A 51 -9.14 -14.37 9.59
N GLY A 52 -9.52 -15.56 9.12
CA GLY A 52 -10.67 -16.31 9.64
C GLY A 52 -12.05 -15.68 9.38
N LYS A 53 -12.14 -14.56 8.66
CA LYS A 53 -13.42 -13.86 8.43
C LYS A 53 -14.04 -14.24 7.09
N ALA A 54 -15.36 -14.42 7.10
CA ALA A 54 -16.14 -14.52 5.86
C ALA A 54 -16.36 -13.13 5.24
N LYS A 55 -16.86 -13.09 4.01
CA LYS A 55 -17.13 -11.85 3.25
C LYS A 55 -17.82 -10.76 4.12
N ASN A 56 -18.94 -11.10 4.73
CA ASN A 56 -19.77 -10.13 5.46
C ASN A 56 -19.23 -9.78 6.86
N ALA A 57 -18.17 -10.45 7.30
CA ALA A 57 -17.51 -10.24 8.60
C ALA A 57 -16.06 -9.73 8.44
N SER A 58 -15.62 -9.46 7.22
CA SER A 58 -14.27 -8.95 6.94
C SER A 58 -14.20 -7.44 7.16
N TYR A 59 -14.39 -7.02 8.42
CA TYR A 59 -14.33 -5.61 8.82
C TYR A 59 -13.54 -5.42 10.12
N ILE A 60 -13.10 -4.21 10.33
CA ILE A 60 -12.45 -3.71 11.55
C ILE A 60 -13.30 -2.55 12.08
N GLU A 61 -13.43 -2.45 13.39
CA GLU A 61 -14.20 -1.41 14.08
C GLU A 61 -13.31 -0.63 15.04
N ASP A 62 -13.60 0.66 15.15
CA ASP A 62 -13.12 1.51 16.23
C ASP A 62 -14.29 1.77 17.21
N ALA A 63 -14.28 1.08 18.35
CA ALA A 63 -15.33 1.16 19.33
C ALA A 63 -15.48 2.55 19.97
N ALA A 64 -14.37 3.28 20.14
CA ALA A 64 -14.39 4.65 20.66
C ALA A 64 -15.02 5.61 19.67
N ALA A 65 -14.68 5.48 18.37
CA ALA A 65 -15.28 6.26 17.30
C ALA A 65 -16.77 5.93 17.13
N ILE A 66 -17.17 4.66 17.25
CA ILE A 66 -18.60 4.27 17.23
C ILE A 66 -19.37 4.96 18.37
N ALA A 67 -18.81 4.98 19.57
CA ALA A 67 -19.44 5.66 20.71
C ALA A 67 -19.58 7.17 20.49
N ALA A 68 -18.61 7.81 19.83
CA ALA A 68 -18.59 9.25 19.60
C ALA A 68 -19.43 9.69 18.38
N TYR A 69 -19.44 8.90 17.29
CA TYR A 69 -19.98 9.33 15.99
C TYR A 69 -21.06 8.40 15.43
N GLY A 70 -21.39 7.34 16.16
CA GLY A 70 -22.29 6.29 15.69
C GLY A 70 -21.63 5.33 14.69
N LEU A 71 -22.39 4.32 14.27
CA LEU A 71 -21.92 3.36 13.26
C LEU A 71 -21.93 3.99 11.87
N LYS A 72 -20.74 4.10 11.27
CA LYS A 72 -20.52 4.61 9.92
C LYS A 72 -19.62 3.64 9.17
N GLU A 73 -20.16 3.05 8.12
CA GLU A 73 -19.51 1.97 7.39
C GLU A 73 -18.88 2.47 6.08
N ASN A 74 -17.74 1.92 5.73
CA ASN A 74 -17.11 2.09 4.42
C ASN A 74 -16.38 0.81 4.03
N THR A 75 -15.93 0.74 2.79
CA THR A 75 -15.16 -0.39 2.24
C THR A 75 -13.85 0.12 1.66
N LYS A 76 -12.74 -0.56 2.00
CA LYS A 76 -11.42 -0.35 1.39
C LYS A 76 -10.91 -1.64 0.78
N ILE A 77 -10.44 -1.54 -0.46
CA ILE A 77 -9.84 -2.65 -1.18
C ILE A 77 -8.36 -2.36 -1.37
N PHE A 78 -7.50 -3.31 -0.97
CA PHE A 78 -6.06 -3.30 -1.15
C PHE A 78 -5.71 -4.33 -2.22
N ASP A 79 -5.86 -3.98 -3.50
CA ASP A 79 -5.70 -4.93 -4.62
C ASP A 79 -4.27 -5.48 -4.74
N ASP A 80 -3.28 -4.78 -4.22
CA ASP A 80 -1.88 -5.18 -4.13
C ASP A 80 -1.60 -6.22 -3.04
N ILE A 81 -2.50 -6.37 -2.05
CA ILE A 81 -2.37 -7.38 -1.00
C ILE A 81 -3.11 -8.66 -1.41
N ARG A 82 -2.36 -9.65 -1.83
CA ARG A 82 -2.84 -10.96 -2.28
C ARG A 82 -1.85 -12.04 -1.89
N PRO A 83 -2.22 -13.32 -1.90
CA PRO A 83 -1.27 -14.40 -1.73
C PRO A 83 -0.21 -14.35 -2.83
N GLU A 84 1.05 -14.30 -2.45
CA GLU A 84 2.18 -14.23 -3.36
C GLU A 84 3.30 -15.17 -2.91
N ARG A 85 3.87 -15.90 -3.85
CA ARG A 85 5.11 -16.63 -3.67
C ARG A 85 6.13 -16.10 -4.66
N TYR A 86 7.16 -15.49 -4.14
CA TYR A 86 8.33 -15.10 -4.92
C TYR A 86 9.28 -16.29 -5.03
N GLY A 87 9.69 -16.60 -6.25
CA GLY A 87 10.69 -17.59 -6.58
C GLY A 87 11.93 -16.94 -7.18
N GLU A 88 12.98 -17.74 -7.33
CA GLU A 88 14.23 -17.32 -7.94
C GLU A 88 14.73 -18.40 -8.88
N VAL A 89 15.21 -18.02 -10.04
CA VAL A 89 15.92 -18.92 -10.95
C VAL A 89 17.25 -19.32 -10.32
N THR A 90 17.35 -20.54 -9.85
CA THR A 90 18.56 -21.04 -9.18
C THR A 90 19.54 -21.73 -10.14
N ALA A 91 19.03 -22.23 -11.26
CA ALA A 91 19.83 -22.83 -12.33
C ALA A 91 19.08 -22.83 -13.66
N ALA A 92 19.80 -22.97 -14.77
CA ALA A 92 19.22 -23.20 -16.07
C ALA A 92 18.45 -24.54 -16.09
N GLY A 93 17.38 -24.59 -16.86
CA GLY A 93 16.60 -25.81 -17.11
C GLY A 93 17.19 -26.69 -18.21
N SER A 94 16.43 -27.74 -18.56
CA SER A 94 16.80 -28.69 -19.61
C SER A 94 16.65 -28.10 -21.03
N ALA A 95 15.94 -26.97 -21.19
CA ALA A 95 15.71 -26.29 -22.46
C ALA A 95 15.69 -24.77 -22.25
N TYR A 96 15.78 -23.99 -23.35
CA TYR A 96 15.76 -22.51 -23.30
C TYR A 96 14.45 -21.94 -22.69
N TYR A 97 13.38 -22.73 -22.72
CA TYR A 97 12.08 -22.39 -22.11
C TYR A 97 11.88 -22.99 -20.72
N ALA A 98 12.97 -23.43 -20.08
CA ALA A 98 12.93 -24.05 -18.76
C ALA A 98 13.94 -23.41 -17.81
N PHE A 99 13.59 -23.38 -16.54
CA PHE A 99 14.48 -22.96 -15.46
C PHE A 99 14.23 -23.79 -14.20
N LYS A 100 15.19 -23.78 -13.27
CA LYS A 100 15.07 -24.46 -11.98
C LYS A 100 14.95 -23.47 -10.85
N ASP A 101 14.07 -23.79 -9.90
CA ASP A 101 13.91 -23.05 -8.65
C ASP A 101 14.06 -24.01 -7.46
N ALA A 102 15.26 -24.11 -6.91
CA ALA A 102 15.54 -24.95 -5.74
C ALA A 102 14.80 -24.50 -4.47
N THR A 103 14.27 -23.26 -4.44
CA THR A 103 13.50 -22.73 -3.32
C THR A 103 12.04 -23.19 -3.35
N MET A 104 11.62 -23.91 -4.39
CA MET A 104 10.24 -24.38 -4.53
C MET A 104 9.90 -25.37 -3.41
N ASN A 105 8.95 -24.99 -2.55
CA ASN A 105 8.61 -25.66 -1.30
C ASN A 105 7.31 -26.50 -1.35
N PHE A 106 6.65 -26.56 -2.49
CA PHE A 106 5.48 -27.41 -2.72
C PHE A 106 5.50 -28.00 -4.12
N ASP A 107 4.74 -29.08 -4.35
CA ASP A 107 4.65 -29.75 -5.64
C ASP A 107 3.43 -29.24 -6.41
N LEU A 108 3.66 -28.57 -7.54
CA LEU A 108 2.57 -28.10 -8.42
C LEU A 108 1.67 -29.23 -8.95
N ASN A 109 2.21 -30.46 -9.03
CA ASN A 109 1.49 -31.63 -9.49
C ASN A 109 0.73 -32.36 -8.38
N GLU A 110 0.83 -31.87 -7.12
CA GLU A 110 0.14 -32.48 -5.99
C GLU A 110 -1.35 -32.56 -6.24
N LYS A 111 -1.92 -33.73 -5.92
CA LYS A 111 -3.34 -34.01 -6.08
C LYS A 111 -4.02 -34.11 -4.72
N ASP A 112 -5.29 -33.75 -4.68
CA ASP A 112 -6.15 -33.97 -3.53
C ASP A 112 -6.59 -35.44 -3.44
N SER A 113 -7.32 -35.80 -2.40
CA SER A 113 -7.83 -37.17 -2.19
C SER A 113 -8.79 -37.65 -3.28
N ALA A 114 -9.36 -36.74 -4.07
CA ALA A 114 -10.24 -37.03 -5.18
C ALA A 114 -9.48 -37.16 -6.53
N GLY A 115 -8.16 -36.93 -6.53
CA GLY A 115 -7.30 -36.97 -7.70
C GLY A 115 -7.26 -35.68 -8.53
N ASN A 116 -7.90 -34.61 -8.07
CA ASN A 116 -7.85 -33.30 -8.72
C ASN A 116 -6.53 -32.58 -8.40
N THR A 117 -6.10 -31.70 -9.29
CA THR A 117 -4.95 -30.83 -9.04
C THR A 117 -5.25 -29.88 -7.87
N LYS A 118 -4.37 -29.87 -6.86
CA LYS A 118 -4.59 -29.13 -5.61
C LYS A 118 -4.36 -27.63 -5.76
N TRP A 119 -3.41 -27.28 -6.63
CA TRP A 119 -2.89 -25.93 -6.76
C TRP A 119 -3.33 -25.20 -8.03
N LEU A 120 -3.96 -25.90 -8.98
CA LEU A 120 -4.50 -25.26 -10.18
C LEU A 120 -5.91 -24.72 -9.92
N ILE A 121 -6.25 -23.64 -10.58
CA ILE A 121 -7.58 -23.03 -10.57
C ILE A 121 -8.30 -23.49 -11.84
N ASP A 122 -9.52 -24.00 -11.70
CA ASP A 122 -10.32 -24.47 -12.83
C ASP A 122 -10.54 -23.34 -13.86
N GLY A 123 -10.24 -23.64 -15.12
CA GLY A 123 -10.38 -22.68 -16.22
C GLY A 123 -9.27 -21.62 -16.31
N ALA A 124 -8.26 -21.69 -15.45
CA ALA A 124 -7.09 -20.82 -15.52
C ALA A 124 -5.81 -21.63 -15.77
N THR A 125 -4.87 -21.04 -16.49
CA THR A 125 -3.52 -21.60 -16.66
C THR A 125 -2.59 -20.93 -15.64
N ALA A 126 -1.91 -21.74 -14.83
CA ALA A 126 -0.91 -21.24 -13.90
C ALA A 126 0.24 -20.56 -14.66
N LYS A 127 0.70 -19.42 -14.17
CA LYS A 127 1.72 -18.60 -14.84
C LYS A 127 2.83 -18.19 -13.89
N VAL A 128 3.94 -17.79 -14.47
CA VAL A 128 5.05 -17.12 -13.79
C VAL A 128 5.29 -15.75 -14.40
N LYS A 129 5.39 -14.73 -13.57
CA LYS A 129 5.70 -13.37 -13.99
C LYS A 129 7.05 -12.94 -13.41
N PHE A 130 7.97 -12.58 -14.29
CA PHE A 130 9.31 -12.15 -13.91
C PHE A 130 9.31 -10.69 -13.45
N THR A 131 10.04 -10.42 -12.37
CA THR A 131 10.18 -9.08 -11.79
C THR A 131 11.57 -8.49 -11.97
N THR A 132 12.55 -9.33 -12.21
CA THR A 132 13.95 -8.93 -12.43
C THR A 132 14.55 -9.68 -13.61
N GLY A 133 15.74 -9.26 -14.05
CA GLY A 133 16.45 -9.85 -15.16
C GLY A 133 15.97 -9.40 -16.55
N ASN A 134 16.45 -10.10 -17.55
CA ASN A 134 16.18 -9.77 -18.95
C ASN A 134 14.70 -9.93 -19.35
N LEU A 135 13.97 -10.77 -18.63
CA LEU A 135 12.56 -11.04 -18.87
C LEU A 135 11.65 -10.34 -17.85
N ALA A 136 12.15 -9.31 -17.15
CA ALA A 136 11.34 -8.53 -16.21
C ALA A 136 10.10 -7.93 -16.90
N GLY A 137 8.93 -8.11 -16.27
CA GLY A 137 7.64 -7.67 -16.79
C GLY A 137 6.93 -8.71 -17.66
N TYR A 138 7.63 -9.71 -18.21
CA TYR A 138 7.02 -10.78 -19.00
C TYR A 138 6.34 -11.82 -18.11
N GLU A 139 5.25 -12.35 -18.63
CA GLU A 139 4.46 -13.41 -18.00
C GLU A 139 4.38 -14.61 -18.94
N PHE A 140 4.56 -15.81 -18.40
CA PHE A 140 4.58 -17.05 -19.17
C PHE A 140 3.65 -18.08 -18.55
N ASP A 141 2.89 -18.77 -19.38
CA ASP A 141 2.12 -19.94 -19.00
C ASP A 141 3.04 -21.08 -18.60
N ILE A 142 2.74 -21.76 -17.50
CA ILE A 142 3.48 -22.97 -17.09
C ILE A 142 2.99 -24.14 -17.93
N HIS A 143 3.91 -24.76 -18.65
CA HIS A 143 3.65 -25.95 -19.44
C HIS A 143 3.79 -27.22 -18.58
N LYS A 144 4.88 -27.32 -17.81
CA LYS A 144 5.20 -28.52 -17.02
C LYS A 144 6.01 -28.12 -15.78
N TYR A 145 5.83 -28.88 -14.72
CA TYR A 145 6.68 -28.83 -13.54
C TYR A 145 7.18 -30.23 -13.18
N ASP A 146 8.46 -30.33 -12.87
CA ASP A 146 9.08 -31.54 -12.34
C ASP A 146 9.56 -31.25 -10.91
N HIS A 147 8.91 -31.88 -9.94
CA HIS A 147 9.24 -31.66 -8.53
C HIS A 147 10.59 -32.24 -8.11
N ALA A 148 11.03 -33.34 -8.73
CA ALA A 148 12.30 -33.99 -8.37
C ALA A 148 13.51 -33.11 -8.75
N THR A 149 13.43 -32.45 -9.90
CA THR A 149 14.46 -31.54 -10.40
C THR A 149 14.21 -30.07 -10.10
N LYS A 150 13.02 -29.74 -9.55
CA LYS A 150 12.53 -28.38 -9.33
C LYS A 150 12.49 -27.53 -10.61
N GLU A 151 12.26 -28.17 -11.75
CA GLU A 151 12.26 -27.55 -13.06
C GLU A 151 10.85 -27.09 -13.45
N ILE A 152 10.75 -25.83 -13.84
CA ILE A 152 9.55 -25.23 -14.42
C ILE A 152 9.80 -25.02 -15.90
N GLN A 153 8.94 -25.56 -16.74
CA GLN A 153 8.92 -25.34 -18.18
C GLN A 153 7.76 -24.42 -18.52
N VAL A 154 8.00 -23.39 -19.31
CA VAL A 154 6.99 -22.43 -19.73
C VAL A 154 6.66 -22.58 -21.21
N VAL A 155 5.51 -22.03 -21.61
CA VAL A 155 5.11 -21.95 -23.01
C VAL A 155 5.77 -20.71 -23.63
N PRO A 156 6.68 -20.87 -24.62
CA PRO A 156 7.21 -19.73 -25.35
C PRO A 156 6.12 -19.05 -26.17
N PHE A 157 6.20 -17.74 -26.29
CA PHE A 157 5.33 -16.97 -27.20
C PHE A 157 6.16 -16.10 -28.16
N THR A 158 5.53 -15.65 -29.21
CA THR A 158 6.15 -14.73 -30.20
C THR A 158 5.39 -13.42 -30.16
N ASP A 159 6.10 -12.31 -30.08
CA ASP A 159 5.51 -10.98 -30.09
C ASP A 159 5.12 -10.52 -31.51
N GLU A 160 4.54 -9.34 -31.62
CA GLU A 160 4.11 -8.72 -32.90
C GLU A 160 5.26 -8.47 -33.88
N ASN A 161 6.50 -8.40 -33.39
CA ASN A 161 7.70 -8.20 -34.17
C ASN A 161 8.37 -9.53 -34.61
N GLY A 162 7.76 -10.67 -34.28
CA GLY A 162 8.29 -12.00 -34.59
C GLY A 162 9.40 -12.43 -33.63
N MET A 163 9.61 -11.73 -32.50
CA MET A 163 10.57 -12.12 -31.47
C MET A 163 10.00 -13.18 -30.54
N LYS A 164 10.77 -14.23 -30.30
CA LYS A 164 10.36 -15.35 -29.45
C LYS A 164 10.88 -15.17 -28.01
N PHE A 165 9.99 -15.35 -27.03
CA PHE A 165 10.29 -15.24 -25.60
C PHE A 165 9.86 -16.52 -24.85
N PRO A 166 10.73 -17.13 -24.02
CA PRO A 166 12.18 -16.89 -24.01
C PRO A 166 12.83 -17.25 -25.33
N SER A 167 13.98 -16.66 -25.64
CA SER A 167 14.66 -16.87 -26.91
C SER A 167 15.60 -18.07 -26.86
N GLU A 168 15.65 -18.85 -27.91
CA GLU A 168 16.62 -19.94 -28.07
C GLU A 168 18.01 -19.41 -28.40
N THR A 169 18.09 -18.29 -29.13
CA THR A 169 19.33 -17.80 -29.76
C THR A 169 19.88 -16.52 -29.14
N SER A 170 19.04 -15.74 -28.46
CA SER A 170 19.43 -14.44 -27.88
C SER A 170 19.48 -14.50 -26.37
N ALA A 171 20.66 -14.39 -25.81
CA ALA A 171 20.87 -14.34 -24.34
C ALA A 171 20.15 -13.15 -23.67
N ALA A 172 19.89 -12.07 -24.41
CA ALA A 172 19.15 -10.92 -23.92
C ALA A 172 17.67 -11.22 -23.58
N PHE A 173 17.15 -12.36 -24.01
CA PHE A 173 15.77 -12.77 -23.81
C PHE A 173 15.69 -14.20 -23.25
N GLN A 174 16.62 -14.53 -22.34
CA GLN A 174 16.67 -15.80 -21.61
C GLN A 174 16.57 -15.59 -20.12
N PHE A 175 16.18 -16.64 -19.39
CA PHE A 175 16.22 -16.67 -17.94
C PHE A 175 17.66 -16.61 -17.44
N GLY A 176 17.93 -15.71 -16.52
CA GLY A 176 19.21 -15.60 -15.80
C GLY A 176 19.13 -16.21 -14.42
N VAL A 177 20.25 -16.83 -13.95
CA VAL A 177 20.33 -17.23 -12.54
C VAL A 177 20.28 -15.98 -11.65
N GLY A 178 19.43 -15.99 -10.62
CA GLY A 178 19.14 -14.85 -9.76
C GLY A 178 17.91 -14.05 -10.18
N ASP A 179 17.34 -14.32 -11.36
CA ASP A 179 16.08 -13.68 -11.78
C ASP A 179 14.94 -14.06 -10.85
N LYS A 180 14.17 -13.07 -10.43
CA LYS A 180 13.04 -13.25 -9.53
C LYS A 180 11.73 -13.23 -10.28
N TYR A 181 10.83 -14.08 -9.83
CA TYR A 181 9.48 -14.19 -10.40
C TYR A 181 8.46 -14.47 -9.30
N PHE A 182 7.18 -14.35 -9.61
CA PHE A 182 6.09 -14.81 -8.75
C PHE A 182 5.05 -15.55 -9.58
N PHE A 183 4.25 -16.37 -8.90
CA PHE A 183 3.16 -17.10 -9.53
C PHE A 183 1.90 -16.24 -9.65
N THR A 184 1.19 -16.40 -10.78
CA THR A 184 -0.15 -15.86 -11.01
C THR A 184 -1.09 -16.97 -11.47
N ASP A 185 -2.39 -16.76 -11.28
CA ASP A 185 -3.47 -17.69 -11.67
C ASP A 185 -3.32 -19.10 -11.08
N ILE A 186 -2.90 -19.17 -9.81
CA ILE A 186 -2.66 -20.40 -9.07
C ILE A 186 -3.31 -20.32 -7.68
N ASN A 187 -3.80 -21.44 -7.18
CA ASN A 187 -4.23 -21.58 -5.79
C ASN A 187 -3.01 -21.81 -4.90
N LEU A 188 -2.45 -20.78 -4.29
CA LEU A 188 -1.27 -20.94 -3.41
C LEU A 188 -1.62 -21.70 -2.11
N PRO A 189 -0.63 -22.39 -1.51
CA PRO A 189 -0.76 -23.01 -0.18
C PRO A 189 -1.26 -22.03 0.88
N ASP A 190 -1.96 -22.57 1.89
CA ASP A 190 -2.61 -21.75 2.94
C ASP A 190 -1.66 -20.87 3.74
N THR A 191 -0.38 -21.24 3.83
CA THR A 191 0.65 -20.39 4.45
C THR A 191 0.74 -19.01 3.78
N TYR A 192 0.76 -18.98 2.45
CA TYR A 192 0.82 -17.71 1.68
C TYR A 192 -0.49 -16.91 1.80
N LYS A 193 -1.63 -17.60 1.90
CA LYS A 193 -2.92 -16.95 2.15
C LYS A 193 -2.95 -16.30 3.54
N THR A 194 -2.50 -17.04 4.56
CA THR A 194 -2.42 -16.55 5.94
C THR A 194 -1.50 -15.33 6.05
N ASP A 195 -0.34 -15.36 5.38
CA ASP A 195 0.58 -14.23 5.36
C ASP A 195 -0.05 -12.99 4.71
N ALA A 196 -0.76 -13.18 3.60
CA ALA A 196 -1.47 -12.10 2.92
C ALA A 196 -2.64 -11.57 3.77
N GLU A 197 -3.40 -12.44 4.44
CA GLU A 197 -4.48 -12.06 5.37
C GLU A 197 -3.94 -11.23 6.55
N ASN A 198 -2.78 -11.59 7.09
CA ASN A 198 -2.13 -10.84 8.18
C ASN A 198 -1.64 -9.46 7.70
N LYS A 199 -1.09 -9.38 6.50
CA LYS A 199 -0.74 -8.09 5.87
C LYS A 199 -1.98 -7.23 5.67
N LEU A 200 -3.07 -7.83 5.19
CA LEU A 200 -4.35 -7.14 5.01
C LEU A 200 -4.89 -6.59 6.33
N LEU A 201 -4.80 -7.37 7.41
CA LEU A 201 -5.20 -6.94 8.75
C LEU A 201 -4.36 -5.76 9.23
N ALA A 202 -3.05 -5.79 9.02
CA ALA A 202 -2.16 -4.71 9.42
C ALA A 202 -2.47 -3.39 8.68
N GLU A 203 -2.66 -3.45 7.37
CA GLU A 203 -3.03 -2.25 6.58
C GLU A 203 -4.46 -1.78 6.87
N GLY A 204 -5.38 -2.71 7.12
CA GLY A 204 -6.74 -2.38 7.55
C GLY A 204 -6.76 -1.65 8.90
N ASN A 205 -5.96 -2.09 9.87
CA ASN A 205 -5.83 -1.41 11.17
C ASN A 205 -5.25 0.01 11.03
N LYS A 206 -4.27 0.22 10.17
CA LYS A 206 -3.76 1.57 9.88
C LYS A 206 -4.86 2.45 9.28
N ALA A 207 -5.58 1.91 8.29
CA ALA A 207 -6.64 2.64 7.61
C ALA A 207 -7.80 3.02 8.55
N ILE A 208 -8.26 2.12 9.41
CA ILE A 208 -9.34 2.46 10.37
C ILE A 208 -8.89 3.51 11.38
N THR A 209 -7.65 3.45 11.87
CA THR A 209 -7.10 4.45 12.79
C THR A 209 -7.09 5.84 12.18
N GLU A 210 -6.78 5.94 10.89
CA GLU A 210 -6.81 7.21 10.14
C GLU A 210 -8.25 7.68 9.88
N TYR A 211 -9.12 6.79 9.40
CA TYR A 211 -10.48 7.13 8.99
C TYR A 211 -11.45 7.34 10.15
N SER A 212 -11.18 6.80 11.33
CA SER A 212 -12.01 6.97 12.52
C SER A 212 -11.86 8.36 13.16
N GLN A 213 -10.84 9.12 12.75
CA GLN A 213 -10.62 10.48 13.25
C GLN A 213 -11.24 11.51 12.31
N PRO A 214 -11.93 12.54 12.86
CA PRO A 214 -12.39 13.65 12.03
C PRO A 214 -11.18 14.40 11.47
N GLN A 215 -11.21 14.64 10.18
CA GLN A 215 -10.21 15.52 9.56
C GLN A 215 -10.41 16.96 10.06
N VAL A 216 -9.36 17.53 10.59
CA VAL A 216 -9.36 18.87 11.18
C VAL A 216 -8.45 19.79 10.37
N GLN A 217 -8.96 20.95 10.03
CA GLN A 217 -8.18 22.04 9.47
C GLN A 217 -8.04 23.15 10.50
N TYR A 218 -6.86 23.73 10.58
CA TYR A 218 -6.59 24.87 11.42
C TYR A 218 -6.24 26.07 10.55
N GLY A 219 -6.90 27.20 10.79
CA GLY A 219 -6.49 28.49 10.25
C GLY A 219 -5.67 29.23 11.28
N LEU A 220 -4.48 29.71 10.90
CA LEU A 220 -3.61 30.48 11.76
C LEU A 220 -3.37 31.87 11.18
N SER A 221 -3.58 32.88 12.01
CA SER A 221 -3.10 34.22 11.74
C SER A 221 -1.89 34.48 12.67
N ILE A 222 -0.73 34.70 12.07
CA ILE A 222 0.54 34.85 12.79
C ILE A 222 0.84 36.31 13.09
N ASP A 223 1.36 36.58 14.29
CA ASP A 223 1.83 37.91 14.68
C ASP A 223 3.08 38.32 13.90
N GLU A 224 2.97 39.37 13.11
CA GLU A 224 4.08 39.96 12.35
C GLU A 224 5.30 40.32 13.23
N ASN A 225 5.05 40.79 14.45
CA ASN A 225 6.12 41.19 15.36
C ASN A 225 6.85 39.97 15.92
N PHE A 226 6.10 38.87 16.17
CA PHE A 226 6.70 37.60 16.59
C PHE A 226 7.64 37.07 15.50
N ILE A 227 7.21 37.03 14.27
CA ILE A 227 8.08 36.60 13.14
C ILE A 227 9.28 37.52 13.01
N ARG A 228 9.08 38.86 13.12
CA ARG A 228 10.16 39.84 13.00
C ARG A 228 11.22 39.70 14.08
N GLN A 229 10.85 39.33 15.31
CA GLN A 229 11.80 39.06 16.40
C GLN A 229 12.69 37.86 16.14
N PHE A 230 12.14 36.80 15.50
CA PHE A 230 12.85 35.53 15.28
C PHE A 230 13.47 35.41 13.89
N ALA A 231 12.97 36.15 12.92
CA ALA A 231 13.49 36.11 11.54
C ALA A 231 14.78 36.91 11.33
N GLY A 232 15.14 37.72 12.31
CA GLY A 232 16.35 38.54 12.48
C GLY A 232 17.23 38.81 11.26
N GLU A 233 17.89 37.86 10.69
CA GLU A 233 18.74 37.94 9.52
C GLU A 233 18.41 36.94 8.43
N LEU A 234 17.38 36.11 8.63
CA LEU A 234 16.94 35.14 7.62
C LEU A 234 16.14 35.86 6.52
N THR A 235 16.54 35.69 5.31
CA THR A 235 15.79 36.21 4.14
C THR A 235 14.35 35.71 4.21
N VAL A 236 13.42 36.63 4.44
CA VAL A 236 11.98 36.43 4.70
C VAL A 236 11.23 35.64 3.62
N VAL A 237 11.87 35.42 2.48
CA VAL A 237 11.23 34.86 1.29
C VAL A 237 10.78 33.41 1.44
N ASN A 238 11.36 32.65 2.38
CA ASN A 238 11.11 31.20 2.51
C ASN A 238 10.94 30.72 3.95
N LEU A 239 10.27 31.50 4.81
CA LEU A 239 10.01 31.07 6.20
C LEU A 239 9.10 29.84 6.30
N PHE A 240 8.16 29.70 5.39
CA PHE A 240 7.20 28.62 5.35
C PHE A 240 7.07 28.06 3.93
N ALA A 241 7.03 26.75 3.82
CA ALA A 241 6.71 26.04 2.59
C ALA A 241 5.48 25.14 2.78
N VAL A 242 4.69 24.94 1.72
CA VAL A 242 3.63 23.94 1.73
C VAL A 242 4.29 22.57 1.91
N GLY A 243 3.81 21.83 2.89
CA GLY A 243 4.39 20.54 3.27
C GLY A 243 5.20 20.58 4.56
N ASP A 244 5.64 21.75 5.03
CA ASP A 244 6.33 21.89 6.31
C ASP A 244 5.39 21.59 7.49
N TYR A 245 5.99 21.19 8.61
CA TYR A 245 5.27 20.96 9.86
C TYR A 245 5.55 22.10 10.84
N ILE A 246 4.47 22.62 11.44
CA ILE A 246 4.53 23.65 12.47
C ILE A 246 4.05 23.08 13.80
N PRO A 247 4.85 23.16 14.88
CA PRO A 247 4.37 22.86 16.22
C PRO A 247 3.35 23.93 16.66
N VAL A 248 2.16 23.49 17.02
CA VAL A 248 1.04 24.35 17.47
C VAL A 248 0.58 23.88 18.84
N GLU A 249 0.49 24.81 19.79
CA GLU A 249 -0.03 24.58 21.13
C GLU A 249 -1.19 25.55 21.40
N ASP A 250 -2.34 24.99 21.74
CA ASP A 250 -3.50 25.73 22.21
C ASP A 250 -4.27 24.87 23.21
N GLU A 251 -4.23 25.26 24.47
CA GLU A 251 -4.86 24.54 25.57
C GLU A 251 -6.40 24.65 25.51
N ASP A 252 -6.93 25.79 25.03
CA ASP A 252 -8.37 26.05 24.98
C ASP A 252 -9.11 25.14 24.03
N ILE A 253 -8.44 24.75 22.94
CA ILE A 253 -9.00 23.80 21.94
C ILE A 253 -8.31 22.43 21.96
N GLY A 254 -7.42 22.20 22.95
CA GLY A 254 -6.75 20.92 23.19
C GLY A 254 -5.80 20.50 22.07
N VAL A 255 -5.09 21.45 21.45
CA VAL A 255 -4.10 21.18 20.39
C VAL A 255 -2.71 21.28 20.97
N ASN A 256 -1.95 20.20 20.87
CA ASN A 256 -0.51 20.19 21.15
C ASN A 256 0.14 19.17 20.21
N LYS A 257 0.37 19.57 18.96
CA LYS A 257 0.96 18.70 17.94
C LYS A 257 1.61 19.51 16.82
N SER A 258 2.53 18.87 16.10
CA SER A 258 3.00 19.38 14.82
C SER A 258 1.99 19.11 13.72
N VAL A 259 1.55 20.16 13.00
CA VAL A 259 0.55 20.08 11.95
C VAL A 259 1.15 20.55 10.63
N ARG A 260 0.79 19.91 9.54
CA ARG A 260 1.35 20.19 8.22
C ARG A 260 0.72 21.44 7.60
N ILE A 261 1.54 22.26 6.94
CA ILE A 261 1.07 23.37 6.12
C ILE A 261 0.47 22.85 4.84
N THR A 262 -0.81 23.12 4.62
CA THR A 262 -1.51 22.75 3.37
C THR A 262 -1.62 23.93 2.40
N ALA A 263 -1.69 25.14 2.93
CA ALA A 263 -1.66 26.37 2.14
C ALA A 263 -1.20 27.54 3.00
N PHE A 264 -0.68 28.60 2.38
CA PHE A 264 -0.47 29.87 3.04
C PHE A 264 -0.63 31.04 2.05
N THR A 265 -0.96 32.21 2.61
CA THR A 265 -0.93 33.48 1.88
C THR A 265 0.00 34.44 2.60
N ARG A 266 0.78 35.20 1.84
CA ARG A 266 1.67 36.24 2.32
C ARG A 266 1.27 37.59 1.71
N ASP A 267 1.26 38.62 2.52
CA ASP A 267 1.04 39.99 2.06
C ASP A 267 2.36 40.50 1.42
N LEU A 268 2.31 40.99 0.19
CA LEU A 268 3.47 41.49 -0.53
C LEU A 268 3.98 42.84 -0.01
N LEU A 269 3.11 43.63 0.63
CA LEU A 269 3.46 44.90 1.22
C LEU A 269 3.87 44.79 2.70
N ARG A 270 3.42 43.72 3.35
CA ARG A 270 3.73 43.37 4.73
C ARG A 270 4.40 42.01 4.76
N GLU A 271 5.67 41.95 4.51
CA GLU A 271 6.46 40.76 4.29
C GLU A 271 6.36 39.71 5.41
N TYR A 272 6.05 40.11 6.65
CA TYR A 272 5.92 39.24 7.82
C TYR A 272 4.47 38.82 8.11
N LYS A 273 3.50 39.28 7.32
CA LYS A 273 2.10 38.93 7.49
C LYS A 273 1.76 37.64 6.72
N TYR A 274 1.52 36.58 7.47
CA TYR A 274 1.15 35.27 6.95
C TYR A 274 -0.21 34.83 7.49
N ASN A 275 -1.04 34.30 6.63
CA ASN A 275 -2.19 33.49 7.00
C ASN A 275 -1.88 32.07 6.54
N ILE A 276 -1.84 31.12 7.47
CA ILE A 276 -1.45 29.74 7.20
C ILE A 276 -2.64 28.82 7.44
N THR A 277 -2.84 27.91 6.53
CA THR A 277 -3.79 26.82 6.67
C THR A 277 -3.01 25.55 6.98
N LEU A 278 -3.34 24.94 8.11
CA LEU A 278 -2.78 23.66 8.52
C LEU A 278 -3.85 22.58 8.44
N GLY A 279 -3.47 21.36 8.14
CA GLY A 279 -4.41 20.26 8.11
C GLY A 279 -3.70 18.92 8.03
N ASP A 280 -4.42 17.87 8.46
CA ASP A 280 -4.00 16.51 8.19
C ASP A 280 -4.24 16.30 6.69
N SER A 281 -3.15 16.22 5.90
CA SER A 281 -3.27 15.89 4.48
C SER A 281 -3.62 14.42 4.32
N VAL A 282 -4.66 14.15 3.59
CA VAL A 282 -4.92 12.85 3.00
C VAL A 282 -3.97 12.62 1.83
#